data_2e73474663ff8ceda87fadb4a6f093e2
#
_entry.id   2e73474663ff8ceda87fadb4a6f093e2
#
_cell.length_a   1.000
_cell.length_b   1.000
_cell.length_c   1.000
_cell.angle_alpha   90.00
_cell.angle_beta   90.00
_cell.angle_gamma   90.00
#
_symmetry.space_group_name_H-M   'P 1'
#
loop_
_entity.id
_entity.type
_entity.pdbx_description
1 polymer ?
#
loop_
_entity_poly.entity_id
_entity_poly.type
_entity_poly.pdbx_seq_one_letter_code
_entity_poly.pdbx_strand_id
1 'polypeptide(L)'
;RANAYVQKTMSGSFLVKNKFLEKILEKKGINNEKIWTSILSNRGSVLHLKELSDNEKDVFKTAIEINQQWIIEHASDRQQYICQGQSVNVFVPADVNIKELHDIHMLAWKRKLKTLYYCRSEAIKRAELVSKKIERTIIPEADCLACEG
;
A
#
# COMPACT_ATOMS: atom_id res chain seq x y z
N ARG A 1 2.06 2.41 3.78
CA ARG A 1 1.47 1.45 2.83
C ARG A 1 0.91 2.15 1.61
N ALA A 2 -0.09 3.02 1.79
CA ALA A 2 -0.78 3.77 0.75
C ALA A 2 -1.20 5.12 1.30
N ASN A 3 -1.39 6.13 0.43
CA ASN A 3 -1.76 7.49 0.86
C ASN A 3 -3.27 7.63 1.15
N ALA A 4 -4.08 6.73 0.60
CA ALA A 4 -5.49 6.61 0.93
C ALA A 4 -5.90 5.14 0.89
N TYR A 5 -6.77 4.73 1.81
CA TYR A 5 -7.34 3.39 1.85
C TYR A 5 -8.66 3.37 2.63
N VAL A 6 -9.48 2.38 2.36
CA VAL A 6 -10.72 2.16 3.11
C VAL A 6 -10.44 1.19 4.24
N GLN A 7 -10.64 1.65 5.46
CA GLN A 7 -10.61 0.81 6.65
C GLN A 7 -12.02 0.33 6.98
N LYS A 8 -12.20 -0.97 6.97
CA LYS A 8 -13.45 -1.60 7.41
C LYS A 8 -13.36 -1.95 8.88
N THR A 9 -14.34 -1.52 9.65
CA THR A 9 -14.51 -1.85 11.07
C THR A 9 -15.92 -2.42 11.29
N MET A 10 -16.20 -2.94 12.46
CA MET A 10 -17.55 -3.42 12.80
C MET A 10 -18.60 -2.29 12.76
N SER A 11 -18.18 -1.04 12.98
CA SER A 11 -19.06 0.15 12.96
C SER A 11 -19.17 0.82 11.57
N GLY A 12 -18.50 0.29 10.53
CA GLY A 12 -18.58 0.83 9.17
C GLY A 12 -17.27 0.87 8.41
N SER A 13 -17.30 1.54 7.26
CA SER A 13 -16.15 1.72 6.38
C SER A 13 -15.72 3.18 6.39
N PHE A 14 -14.47 3.44 6.71
CA PHE A 14 -13.90 4.77 6.83
C PHE A 14 -12.79 4.97 5.80
N LEU A 15 -12.80 6.12 5.13
CA LEU A 15 -11.69 6.54 4.28
C LEU A 15 -10.59 7.13 5.16
N VAL A 16 -9.43 6.46 5.17
CA VAL A 16 -8.24 6.95 5.85
C VAL A 16 -7.35 7.65 4.83
N LYS A 17 -6.97 8.89 5.12
CA LYS A 17 -6.15 9.76 4.28
C LYS A 17 -4.80 10.03 4.96
N ASN A 18 -3.74 10.17 4.16
CA ASN A 18 -2.45 10.61 4.66
C ASN A 18 -2.51 12.11 4.98
N LYS A 19 -2.43 12.46 6.26
CA LYS A 19 -2.53 13.84 6.76
C LYS A 19 -1.45 14.79 6.19
N PHE A 20 -0.28 14.27 5.86
CA PHE A 20 0.79 15.09 5.30
C PHE A 20 0.53 15.42 3.82
N LEU A 21 0.04 14.46 3.06
CA LEU A 21 -0.41 14.67 1.68
C LEU A 21 -1.60 15.63 1.65
N GLU A 22 -2.57 15.47 2.55
CA GLU A 22 -3.72 16.36 2.67
C GLU A 22 -3.30 17.82 2.83
N LYS A 23 -2.36 18.12 3.74
CA LYS A 23 -1.82 19.48 3.91
C LYS A 23 -1.16 20.04 2.66
N ILE A 24 -0.50 19.22 1.85
CA ILE A 24 0.11 19.67 0.59
C ILE A 24 -0.97 19.97 -0.45
N LEU A 25 -1.98 19.09 -0.56
CA LEU A 25 -3.12 19.31 -1.46
C LEU A 25 -3.92 20.55 -1.08
N GLU A 26 -4.07 20.84 0.23
CA GLU A 26 -4.68 22.07 0.74
C GLU A 26 -3.89 23.31 0.35
N LYS A 27 -2.56 23.31 0.57
CA LYS A 27 -1.69 24.42 0.18
C LYS A 27 -1.75 24.72 -1.31
N LYS A 28 -1.98 23.69 -2.13
CA LYS A 28 -2.11 23.82 -3.59
C LYS A 28 -3.56 24.14 -4.03
N GLY A 29 -4.52 24.19 -3.12
CA GLY A 29 -5.93 24.45 -3.42
C GLY A 29 -6.64 23.32 -4.18
N ILE A 30 -6.10 22.10 -4.14
CA ILE A 30 -6.62 20.94 -4.89
C ILE A 30 -7.14 19.82 -3.98
N ASN A 31 -7.27 20.07 -2.68
CA ASN A 31 -7.81 19.08 -1.74
C ASN A 31 -9.33 18.90 -1.95
N ASN A 32 -9.70 18.04 -2.87
CA ASN A 32 -11.09 17.73 -3.18
C ASN A 32 -11.35 16.23 -3.28
N GLU A 33 -12.61 15.83 -3.24
CA GLU A 33 -13.02 14.43 -3.27
C GLU A 33 -12.59 13.70 -4.55
N LYS A 34 -12.55 14.39 -5.69
CA LYS A 34 -12.13 13.81 -6.97
C LYS A 34 -10.67 13.34 -6.92
N ILE A 35 -9.78 14.14 -6.32
CA ILE A 35 -8.37 13.78 -6.14
C ILE A 35 -8.25 12.55 -5.24
N TRP A 36 -8.96 12.50 -4.11
CA TRP A 36 -8.91 11.35 -3.21
C TRP A 36 -9.48 10.09 -3.83
N THR A 37 -10.55 10.19 -4.61
CA THR A 37 -11.12 9.08 -5.38
C THR A 37 -10.12 8.59 -6.43
N SER A 38 -9.40 9.50 -7.11
CA SER A 38 -8.35 9.16 -8.05
C SER A 38 -7.19 8.43 -7.38
N ILE A 39 -6.73 8.91 -6.21
CA ILE A 39 -5.69 8.25 -5.41
C ILE A 39 -6.13 6.84 -5.00
N LEU A 40 -7.37 6.68 -4.53
CA LEU A 40 -7.93 5.37 -4.18
C LEU A 40 -7.97 4.41 -5.38
N SER A 41 -8.44 4.89 -6.53
CA SER A 41 -8.51 4.10 -7.76
C SER A 41 -7.12 3.65 -8.23
N ASN A 42 -6.08 4.45 -7.93
CA ASN A 42 -4.68 4.13 -8.18
C ASN A 42 -3.99 3.49 -6.95
N ARG A 43 -4.73 2.76 -6.12
CA ARG A 43 -4.21 1.99 -4.97
C ARG A 43 -3.46 2.82 -3.93
N GLY A 44 -3.81 4.08 -3.80
CA GLY A 44 -3.15 5.02 -2.91
C GLY A 44 -1.88 5.64 -3.47
N SER A 45 -1.55 5.41 -4.74
CA SER A 45 -0.45 6.05 -5.46
C SER A 45 -0.79 7.50 -5.81
N VAL A 46 0.23 8.35 -5.82
CA VAL A 46 0.14 9.76 -6.25
C VAL A 46 0.89 10.04 -7.55
N LEU A 47 1.54 9.04 -8.14
CA LEU A 47 2.42 9.21 -9.32
C LEU A 47 1.67 9.79 -10.53
N HIS A 48 0.38 9.50 -10.66
CA HIS A 48 -0.47 9.98 -11.75
C HIS A 48 -0.88 11.46 -11.62
N LEU A 49 -0.72 12.06 -10.45
CA LEU A 49 -1.10 13.45 -10.20
C LEU A 49 -0.07 14.40 -10.82
N LYS A 50 -0.52 15.22 -11.77
CA LYS A 50 0.33 16.21 -12.45
C LYS A 50 0.63 17.43 -11.58
N GLU A 51 -0.21 17.70 -10.63
CA GLU A 51 -0.16 18.84 -9.73
C GLU A 51 0.94 18.72 -8.65
N LEU A 52 1.46 17.53 -8.45
CA LEU A 52 2.55 17.27 -7.53
C LEU A 52 3.90 17.32 -8.26
N SER A 53 4.88 17.94 -7.63
CA SER A 53 6.28 17.90 -8.12
C SER A 53 6.87 16.50 -7.95
N ASP A 54 7.96 16.23 -8.69
CA ASP A 54 8.62 14.92 -8.62
C ASP A 54 9.16 14.62 -7.21
N ASN A 55 9.68 15.62 -6.51
CA ASN A 55 10.11 15.47 -5.12
C ASN A 55 8.93 15.12 -4.19
N GLU A 56 7.76 15.71 -4.38
CA GLU A 56 6.57 15.37 -3.58
C GLU A 56 6.11 13.96 -3.90
N LYS A 57 6.11 13.54 -5.17
CA LYS A 57 5.79 12.16 -5.57
C LYS A 57 6.74 11.15 -4.95
N ASP A 58 8.03 11.47 -4.90
CA ASP A 58 9.04 10.59 -4.29
C ASP A 58 8.82 10.41 -2.78
N VAL A 59 8.41 11.47 -2.09
CA VAL A 59 8.09 11.41 -0.65
C VAL A 59 6.85 10.56 -0.37
N PHE A 60 5.85 10.59 -1.27
CA PHE A 60 4.58 9.89 -1.10
C PHE A 60 4.47 8.57 -1.87
N LYS A 61 5.60 7.96 -2.25
CA LYS A 61 5.62 6.61 -2.81
C LYS A 61 4.94 5.60 -1.87
N THR A 62 4.16 4.72 -2.46
CA THR A 62 3.57 3.60 -1.73
C THR A 62 4.62 2.52 -1.44
N ALA A 63 4.29 1.58 -0.56
CA ALA A 63 5.22 0.51 -0.18
C ALA A 63 5.71 -0.34 -1.37
N ILE A 64 4.88 -0.50 -2.41
CA ILE A 64 5.22 -1.27 -3.62
C ILE A 64 6.12 -0.44 -4.56
N GLU A 65 5.97 0.88 -4.56
CA GLU A 65 6.73 1.79 -5.42
C GLU A 65 8.13 2.09 -4.88
N ILE A 66 8.37 1.80 -3.60
CA ILE A 66 9.68 1.94 -2.97
C ILE A 66 10.57 0.76 -3.37
N ASN A 67 11.81 1.04 -3.78
CA ASN A 67 12.78 -0.01 -4.00
C ASN A 67 13.03 -0.80 -2.71
N GLN A 68 12.72 -2.09 -2.72
CA GLN A 68 12.77 -2.97 -1.56
C GLN A 68 14.19 -3.20 -1.04
N GLN A 69 15.20 -2.94 -1.84
CA GLN A 69 16.61 -2.99 -1.41
C GLN A 69 16.86 -2.04 -0.23
N TRP A 70 16.26 -0.84 -0.23
CA TRP A 70 16.40 0.09 0.88
C TRP A 70 15.84 -0.44 2.20
N ILE A 71 14.76 -1.23 2.14
CA ILE A 71 14.21 -1.87 3.34
C ILE A 71 15.24 -2.86 3.93
N ILE A 72 15.89 -3.62 3.05
CA ILE A 72 16.93 -4.58 3.45
C ILE A 72 18.15 -3.85 4.02
N GLU A 73 18.63 -2.79 3.36
CA GLU A 73 19.77 -2.02 3.84
C GLU A 73 19.50 -1.44 5.24
N HIS A 74 18.39 -0.76 5.43
CA HIS A 74 18.03 -0.22 6.75
C HIS A 74 17.82 -1.30 7.82
N ALA A 75 17.28 -2.46 7.45
CA ALA A 75 17.15 -3.57 8.38
C ALA A 75 18.53 -4.16 8.75
N SER A 76 19.43 -4.22 7.80
CA SER A 76 20.82 -4.67 8.01
C SER A 76 21.58 -3.74 8.96
N ASP A 77 21.49 -2.43 8.75
CA ASP A 77 22.11 -1.44 9.62
C ASP A 77 21.67 -1.57 11.07
N ARG A 78 20.39 -1.90 11.28
CA ARG A 78 19.85 -2.13 12.62
C ARG A 78 20.22 -3.49 13.20
N GLN A 79 20.46 -4.51 12.35
CA GLN A 79 20.63 -5.91 12.80
C GLN A 79 21.82 -6.08 13.74
N GLN A 80 22.86 -5.30 13.59
CA GLN A 80 24.05 -5.36 14.46
C GLN A 80 23.74 -4.99 15.92
N TYR A 81 22.65 -4.22 16.14
CA TYR A 81 22.21 -3.79 17.49
C TYR A 81 21.02 -4.60 18.02
N ILE A 82 20.56 -5.59 17.26
CA ILE A 82 19.37 -6.40 17.60
C ILE A 82 19.76 -7.87 17.65
N CYS A 83 19.63 -8.49 18.83
CA CYS A 83 19.93 -9.92 19.00
C CYS A 83 18.84 -10.83 18.42
N GLN A 84 17.61 -10.35 18.28
CA GLN A 84 16.48 -11.06 17.69
C GLN A 84 16.40 -10.89 16.17
N GLY A 85 15.56 -11.71 15.51
CA GLY A 85 15.14 -11.48 14.14
C GLY A 85 14.23 -10.23 14.05
N GLN A 86 14.25 -9.55 12.91
CA GLN A 86 13.37 -8.42 12.63
C GLN A 86 12.20 -8.87 11.75
N SER A 87 10.98 -8.38 12.02
CA SER A 87 9.80 -8.64 11.19
C SER A 87 9.82 -7.76 9.92
N VAL A 88 10.77 -8.04 9.04
CA VAL A 88 10.98 -7.29 7.79
C VAL A 88 10.00 -7.77 6.73
N ASN A 89 9.07 -6.91 6.34
CA ASN A 89 8.14 -7.18 5.25
C ASN A 89 8.68 -6.57 3.95
N VAL A 90 8.66 -7.35 2.87
CA VAL A 90 8.92 -6.86 1.51
C VAL A 90 7.62 -6.78 0.72
N PHE A 91 7.51 -5.78 -0.13
CA PHE A 91 6.33 -5.51 -0.95
C PHE A 91 6.73 -5.54 -2.41
N VAL A 92 6.10 -6.42 -3.18
CA VAL A 92 6.40 -6.60 -4.59
C VAL A 92 5.13 -6.51 -5.43
N PRO A 93 5.20 -6.02 -6.67
CA PRO A 93 4.05 -6.04 -7.57
C PRO A 93 3.62 -7.48 -7.91
N ALA A 94 2.42 -7.63 -8.45
CA ALA A 94 1.86 -8.94 -8.78
C ALA A 94 2.67 -9.68 -9.87
N ASP A 95 3.30 -8.91 -10.75
CA ASP A 95 4.08 -9.34 -11.90
C ASP A 95 5.60 -9.26 -11.67
N VAL A 96 6.03 -9.25 -10.40
CA VAL A 96 7.45 -9.17 -10.06
C VAL A 96 8.25 -10.27 -10.78
N ASN A 97 9.38 -9.87 -11.35
CA ASN A 97 10.30 -10.83 -11.97
C ASN A 97 10.94 -11.74 -10.90
N ILE A 98 11.01 -13.04 -11.18
CA ILE A 98 11.64 -14.04 -10.29
C ILE A 98 13.08 -13.62 -9.94
N LYS A 99 13.82 -13.05 -10.89
CA LYS A 99 15.18 -12.56 -10.65
C LYS A 99 15.19 -11.44 -9.61
N GLU A 100 14.29 -10.47 -9.70
CA GLU A 100 14.19 -9.35 -8.74
C GLU A 100 13.87 -9.88 -7.33
N LEU A 101 12.92 -10.81 -7.24
CA LEU A 101 12.59 -11.46 -5.97
C LEU A 101 13.80 -12.24 -5.40
N HIS A 102 14.54 -12.94 -6.25
CA HIS A 102 15.78 -13.62 -5.87
C HIS A 102 16.83 -12.63 -5.38
N ASP A 103 17.04 -11.52 -6.09
CA ASP A 103 18.04 -10.51 -5.75
C ASP A 103 17.74 -9.85 -4.39
N ILE A 104 16.47 -9.61 -4.05
CA ILE A 104 16.05 -9.12 -2.73
C ILE A 104 16.45 -10.12 -1.63
N HIS A 105 16.16 -11.42 -1.81
CA HIS A 105 16.50 -12.45 -0.82
C HIS A 105 18.01 -12.64 -0.70
N MET A 106 18.73 -12.64 -1.81
CA MET A 106 20.20 -12.74 -1.83
C MET A 106 20.86 -11.52 -1.18
N LEU A 107 20.30 -10.31 -1.36
CA LEU A 107 20.78 -9.13 -0.68
C LEU A 107 20.60 -9.27 0.83
N ALA A 108 19.42 -9.70 1.29
CA ALA A 108 19.14 -9.91 2.71
C ALA A 108 20.14 -10.92 3.34
N TRP A 109 20.42 -12.01 2.64
CA TRP A 109 21.41 -12.99 3.07
C TRP A 109 22.84 -12.41 3.11
N LYS A 110 23.28 -11.74 2.05
CA LYS A 110 24.60 -11.08 1.98
C LYS A 110 24.78 -10.04 3.06
N ARG A 111 23.71 -9.31 3.40
CA ARG A 111 23.68 -8.31 4.46
C ARG A 111 23.49 -8.89 5.86
N LYS A 112 23.52 -10.23 6.00
CA LYS A 112 23.47 -10.96 7.28
C LYS A 112 22.20 -10.68 8.09
N LEU A 113 21.07 -10.42 7.42
CA LEU A 113 19.78 -10.41 8.09
C LEU A 113 19.45 -11.79 8.61
N LYS A 114 18.97 -11.89 9.85
CA LYS A 114 18.60 -13.16 10.47
C LYS A 114 17.34 -13.75 9.86
N THR A 115 16.40 -12.91 9.46
CA THR A 115 15.14 -13.33 8.87
C THR A 115 14.49 -12.20 8.07
N LEU A 116 13.71 -12.58 7.07
CA LEU A 116 12.60 -11.80 6.49
C LEU A 116 11.30 -12.36 7.08
N TYR A 117 10.18 -11.61 6.93
CA TYR A 117 8.90 -12.03 7.49
C TYR A 117 7.87 -12.26 6.39
N TYR A 118 7.11 -11.24 5.98
CA TYR A 118 6.16 -11.41 4.91
C TYR A 118 6.72 -10.87 3.58
N CYS A 119 6.56 -11.68 2.52
CA CYS A 119 6.59 -11.20 1.15
C CYS A 119 5.15 -10.92 0.74
N ARG A 120 4.79 -9.65 0.60
CA ARG A 120 3.45 -9.21 0.23
C ARG A 120 3.41 -8.85 -1.23
N SER A 121 2.70 -9.66 -2.01
CA SER A 121 2.38 -9.37 -3.41
C SER A 121 0.90 -9.03 -3.57
N GLU A 122 0.56 -8.35 -4.64
CA GLU A 122 -0.83 -8.15 -5.05
C GLU A 122 -1.29 -9.37 -5.86
N ALA A 123 -2.53 -9.83 -5.64
CA ALA A 123 -3.12 -10.83 -6.52
C ALA A 123 -3.48 -10.19 -7.87
N ILE A 124 -3.09 -10.83 -8.98
CA ILE A 124 -3.38 -10.36 -10.36
C ILE A 124 -4.86 -10.05 -10.55
N LYS A 125 -5.75 -10.90 -10.06
CA LYS A 125 -7.22 -10.69 -10.12
C LYS A 125 -7.70 -9.43 -9.37
N ARG A 126 -6.97 -8.98 -8.35
CA ARG A 126 -7.32 -7.75 -7.60
C ARG A 126 -6.91 -6.49 -8.36
N ALA A 127 -5.89 -6.59 -9.20
CA ALA A 127 -5.46 -5.52 -10.08
C ALA A 127 -6.51 -5.17 -11.13
N GLU A 128 -7.21 -6.18 -11.68
CA GLU A 128 -8.28 -6.00 -12.65
C GLU A 128 -9.58 -5.47 -12.06
N LEU A 129 -9.89 -5.81 -10.80
CA LEU A 129 -11.13 -5.39 -10.13
C LEU A 129 -11.14 -3.92 -9.71
N VAL A 130 -9.99 -3.30 -9.48
CA VAL A 130 -9.88 -1.88 -9.12
C VAL A 130 -10.06 -0.98 -10.34
N SER A 131 -9.81 -1.48 -11.55
CA SER A 131 -10.02 -0.75 -12.81
C SER A 131 -11.50 -0.69 -13.23
N LYS A 132 -12.35 -1.57 -12.71
CA LYS A 132 -13.79 -1.52 -12.96
C LYS A 132 -14.44 -0.67 -11.87
N LYS A 133 -15.06 0.44 -12.30
CA LYS A 133 -15.94 1.27 -11.49
C LYS A 133 -16.90 0.36 -10.71
N ILE A 134 -16.79 0.34 -9.39
CA ILE A 134 -17.72 -0.43 -8.55
C ILE A 134 -19.06 0.31 -8.62
N GLU A 135 -19.94 -0.12 -9.51
CA GLU A 135 -21.35 0.20 -9.42
C GLU A 135 -21.86 -0.45 -8.13
N ARG A 136 -22.27 0.39 -7.18
CA ARG A 136 -22.90 -0.09 -5.94
C ARG A 136 -24.23 -0.73 -6.33
N THR A 137 -24.26 -2.04 -6.48
CA THR A 137 -25.49 -2.79 -6.42
C THR A 137 -25.98 -2.71 -4.97
N ILE A 138 -27.02 -1.94 -4.73
CA ILE A 138 -27.74 -1.95 -3.47
C ILE A 138 -28.33 -3.36 -3.37
N ILE A 139 -27.72 -4.21 -2.56
CA ILE A 139 -28.31 -5.49 -2.19
C ILE A 139 -29.42 -5.13 -1.22
N PRO A 140 -30.71 -5.39 -1.55
CA PRO A 140 -31.78 -5.22 -0.57
C PRO A 140 -31.47 -6.11 0.63
N GLU A 141 -31.68 -5.58 1.82
CA GLU A 141 -31.53 -6.34 3.07
C GLU A 141 -32.33 -7.64 2.93
N ALA A 142 -31.61 -8.75 2.88
CA ALA A 142 -32.24 -10.04 3.02
C ALA A 142 -32.65 -10.18 4.47
N ASP A 143 -33.97 -10.23 4.71
CA ASP A 143 -34.55 -10.55 6.01
C ASP A 143 -33.91 -11.83 6.54
N CYS A 144 -33.30 -11.70 7.72
CA CYS A 144 -32.59 -12.80 8.36
C CYS A 144 -33.61 -13.76 8.95
N LEU A 145 -34.00 -14.78 8.20
CA LEU A 145 -34.93 -15.87 8.63
C LEU A 145 -34.36 -16.74 9.78
N ALA A 146 -33.21 -16.45 10.31
CA ALA A 146 -32.56 -17.22 11.39
C ALA A 146 -32.89 -16.74 12.81
N CYS A 147 -33.68 -15.69 12.99
CA CYS A 147 -34.02 -15.15 14.30
C CYS A 147 -35.46 -15.43 14.77
N GLU A 148 -36.20 -16.23 14.05
CA GLU A 148 -37.49 -16.75 14.53
C GLU A 148 -37.38 -18.24 14.86
N GLY A 149 -36.96 -18.51 16.11
CA GLY A 149 -36.89 -19.86 16.69
C GLY A 149 -36.60 -19.78 18.16
#